data_32b97aa86cc698451fbf02a3c23912dd
#
_entry.id   32b97aa86cc698451fbf02a3c23912dd
#
_cell.length_a   1.000
_cell.length_b   1.000
_cell.length_c   1.000
_cell.angle_alpha   90.00
_cell.angle_beta   90.00
_cell.angle_gamma   90.00
#
_symmetry.space_group_name_H-M   'P 1'
#
loop_
_entity.id
_entity.type
_entity.pdbx_description
1 polymer ?
#
loop_
_entity_poly.entity_id
_entity_poly.type
_entity_poly.pdbx_seq_one_letter_code
_entity_poly.pdbx_strand_id
1 'polypeptide(L)'
;PVEKKWYEKISLRGYTQVRYNRLLETNSLVKCEQCDKSIGENGGIFIRRARLVFSGQVSDNVYFYIQPDFASNAATSGSATGLHFAQIRDAYFDLSLDSLREFRFRIGQSKIPFGYENTQSSQNRLPLDRSDALNSAVPNERDLGVIFYWAPDHVRKLYAKLIHDGLKGTGDYGVVGIGTFNGQTANKAEANNKLH
;
A
#
# COMPACT_ATOMS: atom_id res chain seq x y z
N PRO A 1 19.65 -23.64 -19.63
CA PRO A 1 19.33 -22.32 -19.09
C PRO A 1 20.25 -22.04 -17.92
N VAL A 2 20.94 -20.89 -17.94
CA VAL A 2 21.78 -20.46 -16.82
C VAL A 2 20.84 -20.16 -15.64
N GLU A 3 21.06 -20.82 -14.51
CA GLU A 3 20.27 -20.58 -13.32
C GLU A 3 20.53 -19.15 -12.81
N LYS A 4 19.47 -18.34 -12.72
CA LYS A 4 19.58 -16.96 -12.23
C LYS A 4 20.00 -16.95 -10.78
N LYS A 5 21.00 -16.16 -10.43
CA LYS A 5 21.38 -15.92 -9.04
C LYS A 5 20.21 -15.28 -8.28
N TRP A 6 20.14 -15.48 -6.97
CA TRP A 6 19.01 -15.05 -6.14
C TRP A 6 18.72 -13.54 -6.27
N TYR A 7 19.76 -12.69 -6.39
CA TYR A 7 19.60 -11.24 -6.54
C TYR A 7 19.11 -10.81 -7.93
N GLU A 8 19.28 -11.64 -8.96
CA GLU A 8 18.72 -11.39 -10.31
C GLU A 8 17.22 -11.66 -10.38
N LYS A 9 16.67 -12.28 -9.33
CA LYS A 9 15.23 -12.50 -9.16
C LYS A 9 14.53 -11.33 -8.46
N ILE A 10 15.31 -10.32 -7.99
CA ILE A 10 14.78 -9.15 -7.26
C ILE A 10 14.62 -7.99 -8.24
N SER A 11 13.44 -7.42 -8.26
CA SER A 11 13.11 -6.17 -8.95
C SER A 11 13.16 -5.00 -7.97
N LEU A 12 13.89 -3.96 -8.34
CA LEU A 12 13.89 -2.68 -7.64
C LEU A 12 13.14 -1.65 -8.48
N ARG A 13 12.16 -1.01 -7.88
CA ARG A 13 11.43 0.12 -8.48
C ARG A 13 11.08 1.12 -7.40
N GLY A 14 10.62 2.29 -7.81
CA GLY A 14 10.20 3.30 -6.85
C GLY A 14 9.64 4.53 -7.53
N TYR A 15 9.16 5.45 -6.72
CA TYR A 15 8.73 6.76 -7.17
C TYR A 15 8.75 7.79 -6.05
N THR A 16 8.92 9.04 -6.45
CA THR A 16 8.80 10.18 -5.56
C THR A 16 7.65 11.06 -6.03
N GLN A 17 6.82 11.52 -5.11
CA GLN A 17 5.75 12.46 -5.37
C GLN A 17 5.98 13.73 -4.57
N VAL A 18 6.27 14.81 -5.27
CA VAL A 18 6.34 16.16 -4.71
C VAL A 18 5.00 16.84 -4.97
N ARG A 19 4.49 17.54 -3.99
CA ARG A 19 3.25 18.33 -4.10
C ARG A 19 3.47 19.74 -3.62
N TYR A 20 2.68 20.65 -4.19
CA TYR A 20 2.37 21.95 -3.61
C TYR A 20 0.88 21.98 -3.33
N ASN A 21 0.52 22.19 -2.08
CA ASN A 21 -0.87 22.33 -1.65
C ASN A 21 -1.06 23.66 -0.94
N ARG A 22 -2.20 24.29 -1.17
CA ARG A 22 -2.65 25.47 -0.44
C ARG A 22 -4.16 25.43 -0.33
N LEU A 23 -4.67 25.59 0.89
CA LEU A 23 -6.09 25.81 1.10
C LEU A 23 -6.45 27.21 0.60
N LEU A 24 -7.51 27.31 -0.19
CA LEU A 24 -8.09 28.59 -0.62
C LEU A 24 -9.08 29.13 0.42
N GLU A 25 -9.58 28.23 1.27
CA GLU A 25 -10.43 28.61 2.39
C GLU A 25 -9.60 29.16 3.55
N THR A 26 -9.96 30.32 4.03
CA THR A 26 -9.28 31.01 5.12
C THR A 26 -10.05 31.00 6.44
N ASN A 27 -11.27 30.45 6.45
CA ASN A 27 -12.06 30.31 7.65
C ASN A 27 -11.53 29.21 8.56
N SER A 28 -10.97 29.59 9.70
CA SER A 28 -10.40 28.67 10.68
C SER A 28 -11.41 27.68 11.30
N LEU A 29 -12.70 27.94 11.14
CA LEU A 29 -13.77 27.06 11.63
C LEU A 29 -14.07 25.92 10.65
N VAL A 30 -13.68 26.05 9.39
CA VAL A 30 -13.84 25.01 8.38
C VAL A 30 -12.61 24.11 8.41
N LYS A 31 -12.75 22.97 9.08
CA LYS A 31 -11.70 21.94 9.19
C LYS A 31 -12.14 20.66 8.51
N CYS A 32 -11.22 20.03 7.83
CA CYS A 32 -11.38 18.68 7.28
C CYS A 32 -10.22 17.82 7.77
N GLU A 33 -10.42 17.04 8.83
CA GLU A 33 -9.36 16.21 9.43
C GLU A 33 -8.70 15.26 8.44
N GLN A 34 -9.44 14.75 7.47
CA GLN A 34 -8.89 13.84 6.47
C GLN A 34 -8.19 14.58 5.33
N CYS A 35 -8.75 15.74 4.90
CA CYS A 35 -8.11 16.58 3.88
C CYS A 35 -6.81 17.17 4.41
N ASP A 36 -6.80 17.62 5.65
CA ASP A 36 -5.67 18.29 6.29
C ASP A 36 -4.47 17.35 6.43
N LYS A 37 -4.69 16.06 6.61
CA LYS A 37 -3.61 15.05 6.58
C LYS A 37 -2.83 15.03 5.27
N SER A 38 -3.43 15.44 4.17
CA SER A 38 -2.80 15.46 2.86
C SER A 38 -2.33 16.84 2.44
N ILE A 39 -2.89 17.88 3.01
CA ILE A 39 -2.64 19.29 2.63
C ILE A 39 -1.69 19.96 3.61
N GLY A 40 -1.82 19.65 4.90
CA GLY A 40 -1.14 20.36 5.99
C GLY A 40 -1.84 21.69 6.32
N GLU A 41 -1.65 22.17 7.54
CA GLU A 41 -2.34 23.38 8.04
C GLU A 41 -1.95 24.66 7.30
N ASN A 42 -0.70 24.76 6.86
CA ASN A 42 -0.16 25.99 6.28
C ASN A 42 0.04 25.91 4.76
N GLY A 43 -0.18 24.76 4.17
CA GLY A 43 0.15 24.52 2.76
C GLY A 43 1.66 24.56 2.49
N GLY A 44 2.06 24.51 1.22
CA GLY A 44 3.45 24.60 0.79
C GLY A 44 3.91 23.44 -0.07
N ILE A 45 5.22 23.38 -0.29
CA ILE A 45 5.87 22.31 -1.05
C ILE A 45 6.34 21.22 -0.09
N PHE A 46 6.02 19.96 -0.39
CA PHE A 46 6.45 18.82 0.43
C PHE A 46 6.55 17.52 -0.39
N ILE A 47 7.31 16.57 0.14
CA ILE A 47 7.38 15.22 -0.41
C ILE A 47 6.24 14.40 0.19
N ARG A 48 5.24 14.10 -0.62
CA ARG A 48 4.07 13.32 -0.19
C ARG A 48 4.37 11.83 -0.12
N ARG A 49 5.22 11.33 -1.02
CA ARG A 49 5.67 9.93 -1.07
C ARG A 49 7.08 9.87 -1.62
N ALA A 50 7.91 9.04 -1.01
CA ALA A 50 9.23 8.68 -1.50
C ALA A 50 9.44 7.18 -1.24
N ARG A 51 9.03 6.36 -2.20
CA ARG A 51 8.90 4.92 -2.02
C ARG A 51 9.88 4.14 -2.86
N LEU A 52 10.50 3.15 -2.24
CA LEU A 52 11.20 2.07 -2.93
C LEU A 52 10.39 0.79 -2.79
N VAL A 53 10.50 -0.07 -3.78
CA VAL A 53 9.84 -1.38 -3.80
C VAL A 53 10.87 -2.43 -4.18
N PHE A 54 11.08 -3.35 -3.27
CA PHE A 54 11.85 -4.56 -3.50
C PHE A 54 10.87 -5.72 -3.63
N SER A 55 10.91 -6.42 -4.73
CA SER A 55 9.99 -7.53 -4.93
C SER A 55 10.58 -8.58 -5.86
N GLY A 56 10.17 -9.83 -5.68
CA GLY A 56 10.65 -10.89 -6.55
C GLY A 56 10.11 -12.27 -6.19
N GLN A 57 10.21 -13.17 -7.17
CA GLN A 57 9.90 -14.57 -7.01
C GLN A 57 11.15 -15.29 -6.48
N VAL A 58 11.17 -15.63 -5.20
CA VAL A 58 12.33 -16.27 -4.55
C VAL A 58 12.40 -17.76 -4.90
N SER A 59 11.25 -18.42 -4.92
CA SER A 59 11.08 -19.79 -5.37
C SER A 59 9.79 -19.90 -6.19
N ASP A 60 9.50 -21.10 -6.73
CA ASP A 60 8.30 -21.30 -7.56
C ASP A 60 7.01 -20.91 -6.85
N ASN A 61 6.96 -21.08 -5.54
CA ASN A 61 5.77 -20.86 -4.74
C ASN A 61 5.83 -19.60 -3.83
N VAL A 62 7.01 -18.94 -3.71
CA VAL A 62 7.19 -17.83 -2.78
C VAL A 62 7.56 -16.56 -3.52
N TYR A 63 6.70 -15.56 -3.40
CA TYR A 63 6.94 -14.19 -3.84
C TYR A 63 7.05 -13.29 -2.62
N PHE A 64 7.99 -12.33 -2.63
CA PHE A 64 8.11 -11.34 -1.57
C PHE A 64 7.91 -9.92 -2.09
N TYR A 65 7.50 -9.04 -1.20
CA TYR A 65 7.29 -7.62 -1.48
C TYR A 65 7.57 -6.78 -0.24
N ILE A 66 8.49 -5.83 -0.38
CA ILE A 66 8.84 -4.89 0.70
C ILE A 66 8.81 -3.48 0.12
N GLN A 67 8.09 -2.57 0.79
CA GLN A 67 7.95 -1.17 0.37
C GLN A 67 8.17 -0.21 1.55
N PRO A 68 9.38 0.31 1.74
CA PRO A 68 9.62 1.46 2.60
C PRO A 68 9.12 2.76 1.95
N ASP A 69 8.72 3.71 2.79
CA ASP A 69 8.36 5.08 2.42
C ASP A 69 9.18 6.05 3.27
N PHE A 70 9.93 6.91 2.62
CA PHE A 70 10.84 7.88 3.25
C PHE A 70 10.26 9.30 3.26
N ALA A 71 9.00 9.45 2.86
CA ALA A 71 8.37 10.75 2.82
C ALA A 71 8.07 11.28 4.23
N SER A 72 8.39 12.53 4.46
CA SER A 72 7.86 13.28 5.60
C SER A 72 6.35 13.44 5.44
N ASN A 73 5.59 13.19 6.49
CA ASN A 73 4.16 13.40 6.44
C ASN A 73 3.85 14.88 6.75
N ALA A 74 3.26 15.58 5.80
CA ALA A 74 2.86 16.99 5.99
C ALA A 74 1.87 17.19 7.15
N ALA A 75 1.12 16.15 7.49
CA ALA A 75 0.06 16.21 8.49
C ALA A 75 0.53 15.98 9.94
N THR A 76 1.80 15.73 10.18
CA THR A 76 2.34 15.61 11.54
C THR A 76 2.92 16.92 12.08
N SER A 77 2.41 18.05 11.62
CA SER A 77 2.83 19.39 12.04
C SER A 77 2.61 19.68 13.54
N GLY A 78 1.95 18.79 14.27
CA GLY A 78 1.80 18.91 15.73
C GLY A 78 2.93 18.28 16.56
N SER A 79 3.88 17.57 15.95
CA SER A 79 5.03 17.02 16.64
C SER A 79 6.31 17.71 16.19
N ALA A 80 6.95 18.42 17.10
CA ALA A 80 8.23 19.10 16.87
C ALA A 80 9.40 18.14 16.47
N THR A 81 9.13 16.86 16.37
CA THR A 81 10.07 15.80 16.00
C THR A 81 9.68 15.10 14.70
N GLY A 82 9.19 15.84 13.72
CA GLY A 82 8.77 15.33 12.41
C GLY A 82 9.83 14.58 11.58
N LEU A 83 10.77 13.95 12.24
CA LEU A 83 11.81 13.10 11.65
C LEU A 83 11.24 11.69 11.42
N HIS A 84 10.50 11.51 10.33
CA HIS A 84 10.18 10.18 9.84
C HIS A 84 11.35 9.69 8.97
N PHE A 85 12.20 8.88 9.55
CA PHE A 85 13.35 8.33 8.82
C PHE A 85 12.91 7.36 7.73
N ALA A 86 12.02 6.45 8.08
CA ALA A 86 11.43 5.49 7.17
C ALA A 86 10.22 4.82 7.82
N GLN A 87 9.21 4.53 7.03
CA GLN A 87 8.06 3.76 7.44
C GLN A 87 7.89 2.56 6.51
N ILE A 88 7.72 1.38 7.06
CA ILE A 88 7.36 0.22 6.25
C ILE A 88 5.88 0.33 5.87
N ARG A 89 5.60 0.45 4.58
CA ARG A 89 4.23 0.47 4.07
C ARG A 89 3.73 -0.94 3.83
N ASP A 90 4.47 -1.72 3.07
CA ASP A 90 4.16 -3.11 2.78
C ASP A 90 5.39 -3.97 3.08
N ALA A 91 5.19 -5.10 3.75
CA ALA A 91 6.20 -6.12 3.99
C ALA A 91 5.50 -7.47 4.12
N TYR A 92 5.43 -8.21 3.04
CA TYR A 92 4.72 -9.48 3.00
C TYR A 92 5.37 -10.47 2.04
N PHE A 93 5.00 -11.71 2.18
CA PHE A 93 5.23 -12.73 1.18
C PHE A 93 3.92 -13.43 0.79
N ASP A 94 3.83 -13.80 -0.47
CA ASP A 94 2.74 -14.62 -1.00
C ASP A 94 3.25 -16.05 -1.15
N LEU A 95 2.59 -17.00 -0.48
CA LEU A 95 2.81 -18.43 -0.61
C LEU A 95 1.74 -19.01 -1.52
N SER A 96 2.13 -19.44 -2.71
CA SER A 96 1.25 -20.08 -3.69
C SER A 96 1.10 -21.57 -3.39
N LEU A 97 -0.12 -22.08 -3.44
CA LEU A 97 -0.43 -23.48 -3.17
C LEU A 97 -0.39 -24.34 -4.44
N ASP A 98 -0.45 -23.71 -5.60
CA ASP A 98 -0.51 -24.36 -6.91
C ASP A 98 0.48 -23.73 -7.90
N SER A 99 0.79 -24.45 -8.97
CA SER A 99 1.73 -24.01 -10.00
C SER A 99 1.24 -22.81 -10.83
N LEU A 100 -0.07 -22.63 -10.97
CA LEU A 100 -0.69 -21.49 -11.64
C LEU A 100 -0.81 -20.28 -10.71
N ARG A 101 -0.54 -20.48 -9.42
CA ARG A 101 -0.62 -19.46 -8.37
C ARG A 101 -2.01 -18.84 -8.25
N GLU A 102 -3.03 -19.63 -8.48
CA GLU A 102 -4.41 -19.20 -8.34
C GLU A 102 -4.82 -19.09 -6.88
N PHE A 103 -4.28 -19.97 -6.02
CA PHE A 103 -4.52 -19.97 -4.58
C PHE A 103 -3.27 -19.52 -3.83
N ARG A 104 -3.40 -18.45 -3.03
CA ARG A 104 -2.25 -17.87 -2.34
C ARG A 104 -2.61 -17.45 -0.92
N PHE A 105 -1.66 -17.63 -0.01
CA PHE A 105 -1.67 -16.96 1.28
C PHE A 105 -0.71 -15.78 1.24
N ARG A 106 -1.22 -14.60 1.53
CA ARG A 106 -0.41 -13.41 1.80
C ARG A 106 -0.19 -13.30 3.30
N ILE A 107 1.05 -13.25 3.74
CA ILE A 107 1.43 -13.22 5.15
C ILE A 107 2.33 -12.01 5.37
N GLY A 108 1.96 -11.16 6.33
CA GLY A 108 2.69 -9.95 6.65
C GLY A 108 1.84 -8.69 6.59
N GLN A 109 2.52 -7.54 6.55
CA GLN A 109 1.86 -6.24 6.45
C GLN A 109 1.53 -5.90 5.00
N SER A 110 0.27 -5.77 4.69
CA SER A 110 -0.19 -5.41 3.36
C SER A 110 -1.47 -4.58 3.41
N LYS A 111 -1.89 -4.08 2.26
CA LYS A 111 -3.20 -3.42 2.16
C LYS A 111 -4.32 -4.40 2.49
N ILE A 112 -5.25 -3.92 3.30
CA ILE A 112 -6.52 -4.63 3.50
C ILE A 112 -7.32 -4.53 2.21
N PRO A 113 -7.84 -5.63 1.65
CA PRO A 113 -8.58 -5.65 0.39
C PRO A 113 -10.00 -5.11 0.57
N PHE A 114 -10.12 -3.86 0.99
CA PHE A 114 -11.37 -3.17 1.24
C PHE A 114 -11.55 -2.02 0.24
N GLY A 115 -12.48 -2.19 -0.68
CA GLY A 115 -12.81 -1.20 -1.70
C GLY A 115 -11.75 -1.05 -2.81
N TYR A 116 -12.21 -0.61 -3.98
CA TYR A 116 -11.39 -0.44 -5.18
C TYR A 116 -10.22 0.53 -4.96
N GLU A 117 -10.48 1.69 -4.36
CA GLU A 117 -9.43 2.71 -4.15
C GLU A 117 -8.33 2.25 -3.20
N ASN A 118 -8.64 1.39 -2.22
CA ASN A 118 -7.62 0.89 -1.30
C ASN A 118 -6.67 -0.08 -2.00
N THR A 119 -7.20 -0.96 -2.82
CA THR A 119 -6.40 -1.95 -3.55
C THR A 119 -5.56 -1.29 -4.64
N GLN A 120 -6.01 -0.18 -5.22
CA GLN A 120 -5.29 0.52 -6.27
C GLN A 120 -3.93 1.08 -5.79
N SER A 121 -2.91 0.98 -6.64
CA SER A 121 -1.62 1.61 -6.36
C SER A 121 -1.77 3.14 -6.32
N SER A 122 -1.11 3.77 -5.35
CA SER A 122 -1.16 5.23 -5.19
C SER A 122 -0.60 6.02 -6.38
N GLN A 123 0.26 5.42 -7.19
CA GLN A 123 0.75 6.02 -8.44
C GLN A 123 -0.26 5.92 -9.59
N ASN A 124 -1.23 5.02 -9.48
CA ASN A 124 -2.22 4.73 -10.53
C ASN A 124 -3.60 5.33 -10.24
N ARG A 125 -3.79 6.02 -9.11
CA ARG A 125 -5.06 6.66 -8.81
C ARG A 125 -5.26 7.90 -9.66
N LEU A 126 -6.52 8.15 -10.06
CA LEU A 126 -6.91 9.41 -10.68
C LEU A 126 -6.92 10.55 -9.66
N PRO A 127 -7.58 10.44 -8.49
CA PRO A 127 -7.50 11.45 -7.46
C PRO A 127 -6.14 11.38 -6.75
N LEU A 128 -5.67 12.48 -6.23
CA LEU A 128 -4.40 12.58 -5.54
C LEU A 128 -4.36 11.72 -4.26
N ASP A 129 -5.50 11.62 -3.56
CA ASP A 129 -5.68 10.82 -2.36
C ASP A 129 -6.98 10.01 -2.45
N ARG A 130 -7.21 9.14 -1.47
CA ARG A 130 -8.43 8.33 -1.38
C ARG A 130 -9.57 9.17 -0.81
N SER A 131 -10.80 8.70 -1.02
CA SER A 131 -11.99 9.29 -0.39
C SER A 131 -11.90 9.25 1.13
N ASP A 132 -12.49 10.24 1.78
CA ASP A 132 -12.50 10.34 3.24
C ASP A 132 -13.25 9.19 3.91
N ALA A 133 -14.31 8.71 3.28
CA ALA A 133 -15.04 7.53 3.76
C ALA A 133 -14.14 6.31 3.87
N LEU A 134 -13.30 6.07 2.87
CA LEU A 134 -12.36 4.94 2.88
C LEU A 134 -11.22 5.17 3.88
N ASN A 135 -10.71 6.39 3.99
CA ASN A 135 -9.69 6.73 4.97
C ASN A 135 -10.16 6.54 6.41
N SER A 136 -11.43 6.79 6.67
CA SER A 136 -12.06 6.61 7.99
C SER A 136 -12.33 5.14 8.28
N ALA A 137 -12.82 4.38 7.29
CA ALA A 137 -13.14 2.96 7.44
C ALA A 137 -11.89 2.09 7.66
N VAL A 138 -10.80 2.41 6.97
CA VAL A 138 -9.54 1.65 7.04
C VAL A 138 -8.37 2.61 7.27
N PRO A 139 -8.16 3.06 8.51
CA PRO A 139 -7.04 3.93 8.85
C PRO A 139 -5.70 3.34 8.42
N ASN A 140 -4.86 4.17 7.79
CA ASN A 140 -3.53 3.79 7.26
C ASN A 140 -3.51 2.72 6.16
N GLU A 141 -4.66 2.25 5.69
CA GLU A 141 -4.79 1.34 4.53
C GLU A 141 -4.28 -0.09 4.73
N ARG A 142 -3.51 -0.36 5.76
CA ARG A 142 -2.73 -1.59 5.90
C ARG A 142 -2.80 -2.13 7.30
N ASP A 143 -2.64 -3.44 7.38
CA ASP A 143 -2.49 -4.12 8.65
C ASP A 143 -1.58 -5.36 8.50
N LEU A 144 -1.14 -5.87 9.62
CA LEU A 144 -0.40 -7.13 9.73
C LEU A 144 -1.39 -8.28 9.86
N GLY A 145 -1.26 -9.27 8.99
CA GLY A 145 -2.19 -10.40 9.01
C GLY A 145 -1.86 -11.49 8.01
N VAL A 146 -2.82 -12.38 7.84
CA VAL A 146 -2.80 -13.47 6.87
C VAL A 146 -4.06 -13.38 6.04
N ILE A 147 -3.90 -13.31 4.72
CA ILE A 147 -5.02 -13.20 3.78
C ILE A 147 -4.90 -14.32 2.75
N PHE A 148 -5.93 -15.11 2.63
CA PHE A 148 -6.08 -16.06 1.53
C PHE A 148 -6.67 -15.33 0.33
N TYR A 149 -6.06 -15.50 -0.84
CA TYR A 149 -6.54 -15.00 -2.11
C TYR A 149 -6.76 -16.12 -3.11
N TRP A 150 -7.84 -16.02 -3.84
CA TRP A 150 -8.09 -16.81 -5.03
C TRP A 150 -8.31 -15.91 -6.24
N ALA A 151 -7.63 -16.22 -7.35
CA ALA A 151 -7.87 -15.60 -8.65
C ALA A 151 -7.46 -16.55 -9.76
N PRO A 152 -8.34 -16.86 -10.72
CA PRO A 152 -7.99 -17.66 -11.89
C PRO A 152 -6.82 -17.05 -12.67
N ASP A 153 -5.96 -17.88 -13.25
CA ASP A 153 -4.75 -17.46 -13.96
C ASP A 153 -5.05 -16.41 -15.06
N HIS A 154 -6.12 -16.61 -15.83
CA HIS A 154 -6.49 -15.65 -16.88
C HIS A 154 -6.86 -14.26 -16.32
N VAL A 155 -7.47 -14.19 -15.15
CA VAL A 155 -7.79 -12.91 -14.49
C VAL A 155 -6.52 -12.25 -13.96
N ARG A 156 -5.58 -13.02 -13.42
CA ARG A 156 -4.28 -12.50 -12.98
C ARG A 156 -3.48 -11.93 -14.15
N LYS A 157 -3.46 -12.63 -15.27
CA LYS A 157 -2.85 -12.13 -16.52
C LYS A 157 -3.51 -10.85 -17.00
N LEU A 158 -4.84 -10.76 -16.91
CA LEU A 158 -5.56 -9.54 -17.25
C LEU A 158 -5.16 -8.37 -16.32
N TYR A 159 -5.10 -8.57 -15.01
CA TYR A 159 -4.67 -7.52 -14.07
C TYR A 159 -3.23 -7.07 -14.34
N ALA A 160 -2.33 -8.00 -14.59
CA ALA A 160 -0.96 -7.68 -14.94
C ALA A 160 -0.88 -6.87 -16.25
N LYS A 161 -1.66 -7.25 -17.26
CA LYS A 161 -1.76 -6.51 -18.53
C LYS A 161 -2.28 -5.10 -18.33
N LEU A 162 -3.35 -4.91 -17.57
CA LEU A 162 -3.92 -3.58 -17.28
C LEU A 162 -2.87 -2.65 -16.66
N ILE A 163 -2.08 -3.14 -15.72
CA ILE A 163 -1.00 -2.37 -15.09
C ILE A 163 0.11 -2.07 -16.10
N HIS A 164 0.52 -3.06 -16.89
CA HIS A 164 1.56 -2.89 -17.91
C HIS A 164 1.17 -1.85 -18.95
N ASP A 165 -0.08 -1.84 -19.37
CA ASP A 165 -0.63 -0.92 -20.35
C ASP A 165 -0.92 0.49 -19.77
N GLY A 166 -0.54 0.74 -18.51
CA GLY A 166 -0.75 2.03 -17.83
C GLY A 166 -2.18 2.31 -17.41
N LEU A 167 -3.05 1.31 -17.46
CA LEU A 167 -4.44 1.43 -17.05
C LEU A 167 -4.56 1.37 -15.51
N LYS A 168 -5.68 1.86 -14.99
CA LYS A 168 -5.89 2.07 -13.55
C LYS A 168 -6.43 0.82 -12.83
N GLY A 169 -5.75 -0.32 -13.02
CA GLY A 169 -6.11 -1.57 -12.36
C GLY A 169 -5.83 -1.56 -10.85
N THR A 170 -6.45 -2.49 -10.12
CA THR A 170 -6.25 -2.68 -8.68
C THR A 170 -4.95 -3.42 -8.34
N GLY A 171 -4.34 -4.10 -9.31
CA GLY A 171 -3.28 -5.06 -9.04
C GLY A 171 -3.84 -6.46 -8.71
N ASP A 172 -2.98 -7.33 -8.22
CA ASP A 172 -3.31 -8.72 -7.95
C ASP A 172 -3.73 -8.95 -6.48
N TYR A 173 -4.96 -8.59 -6.16
CA TYR A 173 -5.60 -8.83 -4.85
C TYR A 173 -6.63 -9.96 -4.87
N GLY A 174 -6.61 -10.79 -5.91
CA GLY A 174 -7.56 -11.88 -6.09
C GLY A 174 -8.94 -11.42 -6.58
N VAL A 175 -9.77 -12.39 -6.88
CA VAL A 175 -11.22 -12.22 -7.12
C VAL A 175 -11.97 -12.40 -5.80
N VAL A 176 -11.50 -13.34 -4.97
CA VAL A 176 -11.98 -13.56 -3.61
C VAL A 176 -10.80 -13.44 -2.65
N GLY A 177 -10.99 -12.75 -1.55
CA GLY A 177 -10.03 -12.65 -0.46
C GLY A 177 -10.71 -12.80 0.89
N ILE A 178 -10.15 -13.68 1.73
CA ILE A 178 -10.59 -13.86 3.12
C ILE A 178 -9.34 -13.80 3.98
N GLY A 179 -9.38 -13.02 5.05
CA GLY A 179 -8.21 -12.87 5.90
C GLY A 179 -8.53 -12.54 7.34
N THR A 180 -7.48 -12.61 8.12
CA THR A 180 -7.47 -12.18 9.51
C THR A 180 -6.27 -11.28 9.75
N PHE A 181 -6.45 -10.25 10.57
CA PHE A 181 -5.42 -9.24 10.84
C PHE A 181 -5.57 -8.66 12.25
N ASN A 182 -4.55 -7.98 12.71
CA ASN A 182 -4.50 -7.46 14.08
C ASN A 182 -5.56 -6.39 14.37
N GLY A 183 -6.02 -5.63 13.38
CA GLY A 183 -6.93 -4.51 13.58
C GLY A 183 -6.28 -3.26 14.21
N GLN A 184 -4.95 -3.23 14.30
CA GLN A 184 -4.21 -2.13 14.93
C GLN A 184 -3.65 -1.12 13.93
N THR A 185 -3.80 -1.38 12.64
CA THR A 185 -3.20 -0.62 11.53
C THR A 185 -1.68 -0.85 11.34
N ALA A 186 -1.14 -0.28 10.27
CA ALA A 186 0.26 -0.46 9.89
C ALA A 186 1.25 -0.07 11.00
N ASN A 187 2.29 -0.88 11.16
CA ASN A 187 3.42 -0.64 12.07
C ASN A 187 3.03 -0.54 13.56
N LYS A 188 1.94 -1.13 13.93
CA LYS A 188 1.53 -1.23 15.34
C LYS A 188 1.50 -2.68 15.79
N ALA A 189 1.97 -2.91 17.01
CA ALA A 189 1.85 -4.21 17.66
C ALA A 189 0.40 -4.49 18.06
N GLU A 190 0.07 -5.76 18.17
CA GLU A 190 -1.22 -6.19 18.72
C GLU A 190 -1.37 -5.66 20.16
N ALA A 191 -2.52 -5.08 20.47
CA ALA A 191 -2.76 -4.44 21.77
C ALA A 191 -3.98 -4.98 22.53
N ASN A 192 -4.83 -5.79 21.89
CA ASN A 192 -6.12 -6.22 22.48
C ASN A 192 -6.32 -7.73 22.50
N ASN A 193 -5.35 -8.51 22.05
CA ASN A 193 -5.41 -9.98 21.93
C ASN A 193 -6.59 -10.49 21.08
N LYS A 194 -7.01 -9.69 20.07
CA LYS A 194 -8.10 -10.04 19.18
C LYS A 194 -7.64 -9.93 17.72
N LEU A 195 -8.00 -10.92 16.96
CA LEU A 195 -7.86 -10.88 15.49
C LEU A 195 -9.21 -10.46 14.87
N HIS A 196 -9.12 -9.74 13.79
CA HIS A 196 -10.27 -9.23 13.02
C HIS A 196 -10.38 -9.91 11.66
#